data_349619a8dd0c6fcba1910eb6486e87c9
#
_entry.id   349619a8dd0c6fcba1910eb6486e87c9
#
_cell.length_a   1.000
_cell.length_b   1.000
_cell.length_c   1.000
_cell.angle_alpha   90.00
_cell.angle_beta   90.00
_cell.angle_gamma   90.00
#
_symmetry.space_group_name_H-M   'P 1'
#
loop_
_entity.id
_entity.type
_entity.pdbx_description
1 polymer ?
#
loop_
_entity_poly.entity_id
_entity_poly.type
_entity_poly.pdbx_seq_one_letter_code
_entity_poly.pdbx_strand_id
1 'polypeptide(L)'
;MSNTTGFTPLLTQSRVDGDSLVFNVSEDWTQGRTAFGGLQAAMALTAMRKLVPAHIPLRVLQVTFIGPVLVGDVTVQARVLRTGKSVTHAEARLISGGETGCLVVGVFGSERESSLKVDNTVYPELPSAESLKNMPLFPGITPRFLEHCALRWARGTPPFSGASEAHTGIYIRLDEPVSSEAHMVALCDIIPTPALSMLKRPAPASSLTWTLELLRNDYNETSAEPGWWLMDAEVTRGEGGYLSQTALLWDAQRRPVALSRQTVTVFA
;
A
#
# COMPACT_ATOMS: atom_id res chain seq x y z
N MET A 1 -19.37 10.08 -17.91
CA MET A 1 -19.22 9.32 -16.66
C MET A 1 -17.94 8.52 -16.81
N SER A 2 -16.89 8.80 -16.03
CA SER A 2 -15.69 7.99 -16.06
C SER A 2 -16.08 6.60 -15.53
N ASN A 3 -15.79 5.55 -16.31
CA ASN A 3 -15.96 4.17 -15.86
C ASN A 3 -14.87 3.91 -14.82
N THR A 4 -15.18 4.10 -13.54
CA THR A 4 -14.28 3.75 -12.44
C THR A 4 -14.41 2.26 -12.15
N THR A 5 -13.28 1.57 -12.10
CA THR A 5 -13.24 0.13 -11.76
C THR A 5 -12.94 -0.01 -10.27
N GLY A 6 -13.86 -0.60 -9.50
CA GLY A 6 -13.62 -0.86 -8.07
C GLY A 6 -12.40 -1.75 -7.82
N PHE A 7 -11.82 -1.68 -6.63
CA PHE A 7 -10.64 -2.47 -6.27
C PHE A 7 -10.90 -3.98 -6.30
N THR A 8 -11.96 -4.42 -5.63
CA THR A 8 -12.36 -5.84 -5.62
C THR A 8 -12.64 -6.38 -7.03
N PRO A 9 -13.47 -5.72 -7.89
CA PRO A 9 -13.65 -6.14 -9.27
C PRO A 9 -12.34 -6.26 -10.05
N LEU A 10 -11.42 -5.30 -9.94
CA LEU A 10 -10.14 -5.36 -10.64
C LEU A 10 -9.33 -6.62 -10.28
N LEU A 11 -9.30 -6.99 -9.00
CA LEU A 11 -8.55 -8.16 -8.56
C LEU A 11 -9.27 -9.48 -8.89
N THR A 12 -10.60 -9.52 -8.78
CA THR A 12 -11.39 -10.75 -8.96
C THR A 12 -11.67 -11.09 -10.42
N GLN A 13 -11.67 -10.11 -11.32
CA GLN A 13 -11.85 -10.30 -12.76
C GLN A 13 -10.55 -10.65 -13.49
N SER A 14 -9.47 -10.95 -12.74
CA SER A 14 -8.24 -11.46 -13.35
C SER A 14 -8.50 -12.76 -14.12
N ARG A 15 -7.89 -12.91 -15.28
CA ARG A 15 -7.96 -14.15 -16.09
C ARG A 15 -6.72 -15.00 -15.86
N VAL A 16 -6.90 -16.31 -15.98
CA VAL A 16 -5.80 -17.27 -15.93
C VAL A 16 -5.21 -17.41 -17.34
N ASP A 17 -3.89 -17.36 -17.43
CA ASP A 17 -3.14 -17.59 -18.67
C ASP A 17 -1.93 -18.48 -18.34
N GLY A 18 -2.06 -19.79 -18.61
CA GLY A 18 -1.12 -20.80 -18.13
C GLY A 18 -0.98 -20.78 -16.61
N ASP A 19 0.24 -20.59 -16.11
CA ASP A 19 0.56 -20.50 -14.68
C ASP A 19 0.50 -19.04 -14.17
N SER A 20 0.03 -18.11 -14.99
CA SER A 20 -0.01 -16.69 -14.68
C SER A 20 -1.45 -16.20 -14.45
N LEU A 21 -1.58 -15.08 -13.72
CA LEU A 21 -2.78 -14.25 -13.70
C LEU A 21 -2.57 -13.01 -14.56
N VAL A 22 -3.57 -12.61 -15.31
CA VAL A 22 -3.56 -11.36 -16.05
C VAL A 22 -4.64 -10.45 -15.50
N PHE A 23 -4.23 -9.28 -15.06
CA PHE A 23 -5.09 -8.22 -14.56
C PHE A 23 -5.19 -7.13 -15.61
N ASN A 24 -6.34 -6.47 -15.71
CA ASN A 24 -6.50 -5.31 -16.56
C ASN A 24 -6.49 -4.05 -15.68
N VAL A 25 -5.40 -3.29 -15.72
CA VAL A 25 -5.25 -2.03 -14.97
C VAL A 25 -5.88 -0.90 -15.73
N SER A 26 -6.88 -0.25 -15.14
CA SER A 26 -7.55 0.92 -15.70
C SER A 26 -6.84 2.22 -15.32
N GLU A 27 -7.08 3.29 -16.07
CA GLU A 27 -6.41 4.58 -15.89
C GLU A 27 -6.67 5.22 -14.51
N ASP A 28 -7.85 4.97 -13.91
CA ASP A 28 -8.25 5.49 -12.61
C ASP A 28 -7.41 4.89 -11.44
N TRP A 29 -6.66 3.81 -11.69
CA TRP A 29 -5.73 3.22 -10.72
C TRP A 29 -4.27 3.63 -10.93
N THR A 30 -4.03 4.77 -11.57
CA THR A 30 -2.67 5.24 -11.84
C THR A 30 -2.16 6.28 -10.87
N GLN A 31 -0.82 6.28 -10.70
CA GLN A 31 0.00 7.33 -10.10
C GLN A 31 0.98 7.83 -11.16
N GLY A 32 0.67 8.96 -11.80
CA GLY A 32 1.39 9.38 -13.00
C GLY A 32 1.17 8.39 -14.15
N ARG A 33 2.25 7.84 -14.71
CA ARG A 33 2.20 6.89 -15.84
C ARG A 33 2.17 5.42 -15.44
N THR A 34 2.25 5.10 -14.16
CA THR A 34 2.32 3.73 -13.64
C THR A 34 1.11 3.42 -12.78
N ALA A 35 0.75 2.14 -12.67
CA ALA A 35 -0.22 1.68 -11.70
C ALA A 35 0.21 2.07 -10.28
N PHE A 36 -0.75 2.38 -9.42
CA PHE A 36 -0.55 2.63 -8.00
C PHE A 36 0.22 1.48 -7.33
N GLY A 37 1.22 1.78 -6.50
CA GLY A 37 2.11 0.78 -5.91
C GLY A 37 1.38 -0.23 -5.03
N GLY A 38 0.41 0.22 -4.23
CA GLY A 38 -0.43 -0.65 -3.42
C GLY A 38 -1.26 -1.62 -4.27
N LEU A 39 -1.75 -1.21 -5.45
CA LEU A 39 -2.42 -2.11 -6.39
C LEU A 39 -1.45 -3.14 -6.98
N GLN A 40 -0.23 -2.73 -7.33
CA GLN A 40 0.79 -3.65 -7.82
C GLN A 40 1.08 -4.75 -6.80
N ALA A 41 1.28 -4.39 -5.54
CA ALA A 41 1.50 -5.34 -4.45
C ALA A 41 0.28 -6.24 -4.19
N ALA A 42 -0.93 -5.70 -4.31
CA ALA A 42 -2.17 -6.47 -4.17
C ALA A 42 -2.37 -7.49 -5.30
N MET A 43 -2.05 -7.15 -6.55
CA MET A 43 -2.05 -8.09 -7.68
C MET A 43 -1.04 -9.21 -7.46
N ALA A 44 0.16 -8.90 -7.01
CA ALA A 44 1.20 -9.88 -6.67
C ALA A 44 0.72 -10.82 -5.56
N LEU A 45 0.15 -10.27 -4.48
CA LEU A 45 -0.39 -11.06 -3.37
C LEU A 45 -1.53 -11.97 -3.84
N THR A 46 -2.43 -11.47 -4.69
CA THR A 46 -3.53 -12.27 -5.27
C THR A 46 -3.01 -13.47 -6.05
N ALA A 47 -1.94 -13.31 -6.83
CA ALA A 47 -1.31 -14.41 -7.53
C ALA A 47 -0.61 -15.40 -6.57
N MET A 48 0.11 -14.91 -5.56
CA MET A 48 0.73 -15.77 -4.53
C MET A 48 -0.32 -16.56 -3.74
N ARG A 49 -1.53 -16.00 -3.51
CA ARG A 49 -2.64 -16.67 -2.82
C ARG A 49 -3.26 -17.84 -3.59
N LYS A 50 -3.00 -17.96 -4.89
CA LYS A 50 -3.33 -19.20 -5.65
C LYS A 50 -2.43 -20.39 -5.26
N LEU A 51 -1.24 -20.10 -4.68
CA LEU A 51 -0.22 -21.08 -4.32
C LEU A 51 -0.14 -21.32 -2.81
N VAL A 52 -0.51 -20.31 -2.01
CA VAL A 52 -0.41 -20.37 -0.53
C VAL A 52 -1.83 -20.36 0.06
N PRO A 53 -2.18 -21.36 0.89
CA PRO A 53 -3.51 -21.46 1.49
C PRO A 53 -3.90 -20.21 2.31
N ALA A 54 -5.17 -19.82 2.22
CA ALA A 54 -5.69 -18.61 2.87
C ALA A 54 -5.59 -18.62 4.41
N HIS A 55 -5.60 -19.81 5.04
CA HIS A 55 -5.49 -19.94 6.49
C HIS A 55 -4.06 -19.71 7.03
N ILE A 56 -3.06 -19.56 6.16
CA ILE A 56 -1.69 -19.19 6.56
C ILE A 56 -1.56 -17.67 6.34
N PRO A 57 -1.57 -16.85 7.41
CA PRO A 57 -1.55 -15.39 7.28
C PRO A 57 -0.31 -14.86 6.56
N LEU A 58 -0.48 -13.77 5.82
CA LEU A 58 0.64 -12.96 5.35
C LEU A 58 1.30 -12.28 6.57
N ARG A 59 2.62 -12.32 6.63
CA ARG A 59 3.42 -11.65 7.67
C ARG A 59 4.19 -10.47 7.12
N VAL A 60 4.81 -10.65 5.96
CA VAL A 60 5.67 -9.63 5.35
C VAL A 60 5.48 -9.63 3.84
N LEU A 61 5.44 -8.44 3.24
CA LEU A 61 5.71 -8.22 1.82
C LEU A 61 6.98 -7.38 1.66
N GLN A 62 7.82 -7.78 0.73
CA GLN A 62 8.96 -7.00 0.25
C GLN A 62 8.73 -6.69 -1.23
N VAL A 63 8.60 -5.42 -1.56
CA VAL A 63 8.30 -4.94 -2.90
C VAL A 63 9.48 -4.17 -3.46
N THR A 64 9.87 -4.46 -4.69
CA THR A 64 10.84 -3.71 -5.46
C THR A 64 10.17 -3.17 -6.72
N PHE A 65 10.05 -1.85 -6.80
CA PHE A 65 9.53 -1.16 -7.98
C PHE A 65 10.67 -0.95 -8.97
N ILE A 66 10.67 -1.71 -10.07
CA ILE A 66 11.78 -1.79 -11.04
C ILE A 66 11.54 -0.83 -12.19
N GLY A 67 10.30 -0.81 -12.68
CA GLY A 67 9.90 0.02 -13.82
C GLY A 67 8.39 0.32 -13.79
N PRO A 68 7.87 1.08 -14.75
CA PRO A 68 6.46 1.40 -14.79
C PRO A 68 5.61 0.17 -15.12
N VAL A 69 4.58 -0.08 -14.32
CA VAL A 69 3.50 -1.01 -14.65
C VAL A 69 2.40 -0.18 -15.32
N LEU A 70 2.20 -0.40 -16.63
CA LEU A 70 1.35 0.45 -17.46
C LEU A 70 -0.13 0.05 -17.37
N VAL A 71 -1.00 0.97 -17.80
CA VAL A 71 -2.43 0.72 -18.03
C VAL A 71 -2.60 -0.40 -19.07
N GLY A 72 -3.64 -1.20 -18.90
CA GLY A 72 -3.93 -2.38 -19.72
C GLY A 72 -3.56 -3.69 -19.06
N ASP A 73 -3.22 -4.69 -19.85
CA ASP A 73 -2.95 -6.03 -19.36
C ASP A 73 -1.59 -6.13 -18.66
N VAL A 74 -1.63 -6.61 -17.41
CA VAL A 74 -0.46 -6.89 -16.57
C VAL A 74 -0.43 -8.37 -16.24
N THR A 75 0.60 -9.07 -16.70
CA THR A 75 0.81 -10.49 -16.39
C THR A 75 1.54 -10.64 -15.06
N VAL A 76 0.97 -11.42 -14.15
CA VAL A 76 1.57 -11.69 -12.84
C VAL A 76 1.92 -13.17 -12.73
N GLN A 77 3.22 -13.43 -12.62
CA GLN A 77 3.77 -14.77 -12.44
C GLN A 77 4.17 -14.96 -10.98
N ALA A 78 3.62 -15.97 -10.33
CA ALA A 78 3.95 -16.29 -8.95
C ALA A 78 4.54 -17.71 -8.84
N ARG A 79 5.44 -17.89 -7.87
CA ARG A 79 5.95 -19.21 -7.50
C ARG A 79 6.27 -19.29 -6.02
N VAL A 80 6.19 -20.49 -5.47
CA VAL A 80 6.70 -20.79 -4.14
C VAL A 80 8.22 -20.93 -4.21
N LEU A 81 8.92 -20.19 -3.36
CA LEU A 81 10.38 -20.28 -3.22
C LEU A 81 10.75 -21.40 -2.25
N ARG A 82 10.00 -21.50 -1.16
CA ARG A 82 10.22 -22.51 -0.13
C ARG A 82 8.99 -22.68 0.74
N THR A 83 8.64 -23.92 1.06
CA THR A 83 7.68 -24.26 2.10
C THR A 83 8.39 -24.97 3.24
N GLY A 84 8.35 -24.37 4.42
CA GLY A 84 8.81 -24.98 5.68
C GLY A 84 7.65 -25.50 6.51
N LYS A 85 7.92 -25.95 7.72
CA LYS A 85 6.88 -26.48 8.63
C LYS A 85 5.81 -25.44 9.00
N SER A 86 6.19 -24.17 9.18
CA SER A 86 5.30 -23.10 9.64
C SER A 86 5.44 -21.80 8.82
N VAL A 87 6.36 -21.74 7.85
CA VAL A 87 6.62 -20.54 7.06
C VAL A 87 6.77 -20.92 5.59
N THR A 88 6.07 -20.19 4.72
CA THR A 88 6.17 -20.30 3.27
C THR A 88 6.64 -18.97 2.70
N HIS A 89 7.61 -19.03 1.81
CA HIS A 89 8.08 -17.89 1.02
C HIS A 89 7.60 -18.08 -0.41
N ALA A 90 6.99 -17.04 -0.97
CA ALA A 90 6.58 -17.00 -2.38
C ALA A 90 7.05 -15.68 -3.01
N GLU A 91 7.28 -15.68 -4.30
CA GLU A 91 7.53 -14.46 -5.06
C GLU A 91 6.49 -14.28 -6.16
N ALA A 92 6.29 -13.04 -6.58
CA ALA A 92 5.51 -12.71 -7.77
C ALA A 92 6.19 -11.60 -8.56
N ARG A 93 6.12 -11.69 -9.89
CA ARG A 93 6.63 -10.70 -10.83
C ARG A 93 5.49 -10.14 -11.65
N LEU A 94 5.41 -8.82 -11.73
CA LEU A 94 4.49 -8.10 -12.59
C LEU A 94 5.21 -7.76 -13.89
N ILE A 95 4.67 -8.21 -15.00
CA ILE A 95 5.20 -8.01 -16.35
C ILE A 95 4.22 -7.11 -17.10
N SER A 96 4.70 -5.98 -17.58
CA SER A 96 3.94 -5.00 -18.33
C SER A 96 4.76 -4.57 -19.55
N GLY A 97 4.16 -4.60 -20.75
CA GLY A 97 4.88 -4.28 -21.98
C GLY A 97 6.06 -5.21 -22.28
N GLY A 98 6.05 -6.44 -21.75
CA GLY A 98 7.13 -7.41 -21.94
C GLY A 98 8.28 -7.31 -20.92
N GLU A 99 8.28 -6.32 -20.03
CA GLU A 99 9.33 -6.08 -19.05
C GLU A 99 8.81 -6.27 -17.62
N THR A 100 9.71 -6.68 -16.70
CA THR A 100 9.37 -6.76 -15.27
C THR A 100 9.31 -5.35 -14.69
N GLY A 101 8.13 -4.92 -14.30
CA GLY A 101 7.91 -3.62 -13.64
C GLY A 101 7.98 -3.69 -12.12
N CYS A 102 7.61 -4.82 -11.52
CA CYS A 102 7.59 -4.99 -10.07
C CYS A 102 7.93 -6.42 -9.67
N LEU A 103 8.69 -6.56 -8.58
CA LEU A 103 9.00 -7.84 -7.94
C LEU A 103 8.54 -7.79 -6.48
N VAL A 104 7.82 -8.83 -6.05
CA VAL A 104 7.30 -8.94 -4.69
C VAL A 104 7.68 -10.28 -4.09
N VAL A 105 8.18 -10.28 -2.87
CA VAL A 105 8.39 -11.48 -2.06
C VAL A 105 7.45 -11.43 -0.87
N GLY A 106 6.62 -12.47 -0.73
CA GLY A 106 5.70 -12.65 0.39
C GLY A 106 6.19 -13.72 1.37
N VAL A 107 6.10 -13.43 2.66
CA VAL A 107 6.36 -14.38 3.75
C VAL A 107 5.05 -14.66 4.45
N PHE A 108 4.61 -15.92 4.40
CA PHE A 108 3.38 -16.40 5.03
C PHE A 108 3.75 -17.30 6.20
N GLY A 109 3.09 -17.12 7.34
CA GLY A 109 3.46 -17.86 8.54
C GLY A 109 2.29 -18.14 9.47
N SER A 110 2.10 -19.42 9.85
CA SER A 110 1.15 -19.81 10.86
C SER A 110 1.53 -19.28 12.24
N GLU A 111 0.55 -19.04 13.08
CA GLU A 111 0.78 -18.71 14.48
C GLU A 111 1.48 -19.87 15.21
N ARG A 112 2.22 -19.51 16.23
CA ARG A 112 2.94 -20.43 17.09
C ARG A 112 2.74 -20.04 18.54
N GLU A 113 2.68 -21.02 19.44
CA GLU A 113 2.74 -20.74 20.86
C GLU A 113 4.04 -20.01 21.20
N SER A 114 3.91 -18.91 21.96
CA SER A 114 5.04 -18.13 22.43
C SER A 114 4.72 -17.49 23.78
N SER A 115 5.65 -17.56 24.71
CA SER A 115 5.60 -16.78 25.96
C SER A 115 6.03 -15.33 25.76
N LEU A 116 6.64 -14.99 24.63
CA LEU A 116 7.11 -13.65 24.33
C LEU A 116 5.94 -12.79 23.81
N LYS A 117 5.66 -11.69 24.50
CA LYS A 117 4.75 -10.63 24.08
C LYS A 117 5.44 -9.29 24.27
N VAL A 118 5.53 -8.50 23.23
CA VAL A 118 6.10 -7.15 23.26
C VAL A 118 5.18 -6.23 22.47
N ASP A 119 4.78 -5.11 23.06
CA ASP A 119 4.11 -4.03 22.38
C ASP A 119 4.66 -2.70 22.96
N ASN A 120 5.47 -2.03 22.16
CA ASN A 120 6.06 -0.71 22.48
C ASN A 120 5.44 0.38 21.60
N THR A 121 4.33 0.08 20.91
CA THR A 121 3.68 1.06 20.06
C THR A 121 2.90 2.08 20.89
N VAL A 122 2.91 3.32 20.44
CA VAL A 122 2.18 4.42 21.09
C VAL A 122 1.27 5.06 20.05
N TYR A 123 -0.04 5.00 20.29
CA TYR A 123 -1.00 5.69 19.43
C TYR A 123 -0.80 7.20 19.55
N PRO A 124 -0.64 7.95 18.45
CA PRO A 124 -0.42 9.39 18.51
C PRO A 124 -1.68 10.13 18.92
N GLU A 125 -1.51 11.17 19.76
CA GLU A 125 -2.60 12.08 20.10
C GLU A 125 -2.89 13.00 18.92
N LEU A 126 -4.04 12.79 18.27
CA LEU A 126 -4.48 13.50 17.07
C LEU A 126 -5.98 13.81 17.16
N PRO A 127 -6.47 14.86 16.45
CA PRO A 127 -7.90 15.06 16.25
C PRO A 127 -8.56 13.83 15.63
N SER A 128 -9.84 13.59 15.97
CA SER A 128 -10.56 12.46 15.39
C SER A 128 -10.81 12.66 13.90
N ALA A 129 -10.94 11.56 13.15
CA ALA A 129 -11.21 11.64 11.72
C ALA A 129 -12.47 12.44 11.40
N GLU A 130 -13.52 12.30 12.21
CA GLU A 130 -14.82 12.95 12.03
C GLU A 130 -14.74 14.48 12.14
N SER A 131 -13.77 14.99 12.90
CA SER A 131 -13.55 16.44 13.06
C SER A 131 -12.81 17.09 11.88
N LEU A 132 -12.28 16.30 10.97
CA LEU A 132 -11.43 16.73 9.86
C LEU A 132 -12.19 16.72 8.53
N LYS A 133 -11.72 17.52 7.59
CA LYS A 133 -12.26 17.55 6.21
C LYS A 133 -11.46 16.64 5.29
N ASN A 134 -12.16 16.06 4.32
CA ASN A 134 -11.50 15.33 3.25
C ASN A 134 -10.59 16.25 2.44
N MET A 135 -9.44 15.73 2.05
CA MET A 135 -8.56 16.40 1.10
C MET A 135 -9.28 16.54 -0.26
N PRO A 136 -9.31 17.75 -0.84
CA PRO A 136 -9.86 17.91 -2.18
C PRO A 136 -8.96 17.26 -3.23
N LEU A 137 -9.58 16.64 -4.24
CA LEU A 137 -8.88 16.14 -5.41
C LEU A 137 -8.78 17.23 -6.46
N PHE A 138 -7.59 17.39 -7.05
CA PHE A 138 -7.32 18.34 -8.09
C PHE A 138 -7.00 17.61 -9.42
N PRO A 139 -7.90 17.63 -10.41
CA PRO A 139 -7.66 16.95 -11.68
C PRO A 139 -6.32 17.34 -12.30
N GLY A 140 -5.55 16.36 -12.75
CA GLY A 140 -4.22 16.54 -13.33
C GLY A 140 -3.09 16.85 -12.36
N ILE A 141 -3.38 17.00 -11.05
CA ILE A 141 -2.38 17.24 -9.99
C ILE A 141 -2.32 16.06 -9.02
N THR A 142 -3.48 15.68 -8.49
CA THR A 142 -3.55 14.50 -7.60
C THR A 142 -3.52 13.22 -8.41
N PRO A 143 -2.83 12.17 -7.92
CA PRO A 143 -2.85 10.85 -8.55
C PRO A 143 -4.28 10.33 -8.72
N ARG A 144 -4.56 9.66 -9.84
CA ARG A 144 -5.92 9.21 -10.17
C ARG A 144 -6.43 8.12 -9.23
N PHE A 145 -5.55 7.26 -8.70
CA PHE A 145 -5.97 6.23 -7.75
C PHE A 145 -6.63 6.82 -6.48
N LEU A 146 -6.39 8.10 -6.16
CA LEU A 146 -7.06 8.78 -5.05
C LEU A 146 -8.56 9.04 -5.31
N GLU A 147 -9.05 8.82 -6.54
CA GLU A 147 -10.48 8.80 -6.84
C GLU A 147 -11.22 7.67 -6.10
N HIS A 148 -10.48 6.63 -5.64
CA HIS A 148 -10.98 5.48 -4.86
C HIS A 148 -10.69 5.57 -3.37
N CYS A 149 -10.24 6.74 -2.89
CA CYS A 149 -9.80 6.91 -1.52
C CYS A 149 -10.27 8.24 -0.94
N ALA A 150 -10.36 8.31 0.38
CA ALA A 150 -10.52 9.58 1.09
C ALA A 150 -9.36 9.75 2.08
N LEU A 151 -8.80 10.97 2.15
CA LEU A 151 -7.71 11.32 3.04
C LEU A 151 -8.09 12.53 3.90
N ARG A 152 -7.70 12.51 5.19
CA ARG A 152 -7.86 13.62 6.14
C ARG A 152 -6.58 13.83 6.91
N TRP A 153 -6.01 15.02 6.80
CA TRP A 153 -4.77 15.38 7.51
C TRP A 153 -5.05 15.68 8.98
N ALA A 154 -4.49 14.90 9.88
CA ALA A 154 -4.56 15.10 11.32
C ALA A 154 -3.26 15.73 11.89
N ARG A 155 -2.12 15.47 11.23
CA ARG A 155 -0.80 16.05 11.56
C ARG A 155 -0.05 16.35 10.28
N GLY A 156 0.81 17.37 10.33
CA GLY A 156 1.58 17.83 9.19
C GLY A 156 0.74 18.62 8.21
N THR A 157 1.27 18.82 7.02
CA THR A 157 0.66 19.63 5.96
C THR A 157 0.66 18.86 4.64
N PRO A 158 -0.25 19.18 3.72
CA PRO A 158 -0.27 18.57 2.40
C PRO A 158 1.04 18.76 1.61
N PRO A 159 1.29 17.98 0.56
CA PRO A 159 2.43 18.16 -0.32
C PRO A 159 2.59 19.61 -0.80
N PHE A 160 3.85 20.05 -0.94
CA PHE A 160 4.24 21.34 -1.53
C PHE A 160 3.89 22.58 -0.70
N SER A 161 3.67 22.41 0.62
CA SER A 161 3.34 23.50 1.54
C SER A 161 4.57 24.19 2.18
N GLY A 162 5.78 23.67 1.95
CA GLY A 162 7.02 24.24 2.52
C GLY A 162 7.16 24.00 4.03
N ALA A 163 6.70 22.86 4.51
CA ALA A 163 6.82 22.46 5.91
C ALA A 163 8.28 22.36 6.37
N SER A 164 8.51 22.54 7.65
CA SER A 164 9.83 22.37 8.28
C SER A 164 10.14 20.90 8.63
N GLU A 165 9.12 20.05 8.69
CA GLU A 165 9.22 18.66 9.12
C GLU A 165 8.54 17.72 8.13
N ALA A 166 9.09 16.52 7.98
CA ALA A 166 8.56 15.45 7.16
C ALA A 166 7.89 14.37 8.03
N HIS A 167 6.85 14.77 8.76
CA HIS A 167 6.05 13.91 9.62
C HIS A 167 4.57 14.21 9.38
N THR A 168 3.79 13.18 9.03
CA THR A 168 2.36 13.31 8.76
C THR A 168 1.55 12.24 9.48
N GLY A 169 0.40 12.63 10.02
CA GLY A 169 -0.64 11.71 10.49
C GLY A 169 -1.87 11.89 9.61
N ILE A 170 -2.21 10.89 8.82
CA ILE A 170 -3.27 10.98 7.82
C ILE A 170 -4.27 9.86 8.07
N TYR A 171 -5.53 10.21 8.27
CA TYR A 171 -6.60 9.23 8.18
C TYR A 171 -6.89 8.92 6.71
N ILE A 172 -6.93 7.65 6.42
CA ILE A 172 -7.14 7.09 5.08
C ILE A 172 -8.35 6.16 5.09
N ARG A 173 -9.04 6.10 3.96
CA ARG A 173 -10.18 5.22 3.75
C ARG A 173 -10.28 4.85 2.28
N LEU A 174 -10.45 3.56 1.99
CA LEU A 174 -10.85 3.10 0.66
C LEU A 174 -12.36 3.30 0.48
N ASP A 175 -12.83 3.37 -0.76
CA ASP A 175 -14.26 3.39 -1.07
C ASP A 175 -14.95 2.04 -0.85
N GLU A 176 -14.15 0.98 -0.62
CA GLU A 176 -14.60 -0.36 -0.26
C GLU A 176 -14.11 -0.72 1.15
N PRO A 177 -14.89 -1.48 1.95
CA PRO A 177 -14.44 -1.96 3.26
C PRO A 177 -13.21 -2.88 3.13
N VAL A 178 -12.30 -2.79 4.09
CA VAL A 178 -11.12 -3.69 4.16
C VAL A 178 -11.59 -5.09 4.53
N SER A 179 -11.75 -5.96 3.55
CA SER A 179 -12.27 -7.32 3.69
C SER A 179 -11.26 -8.42 3.35
N SER A 180 -10.04 -8.05 2.97
CA SER A 180 -8.98 -8.99 2.62
C SER A 180 -7.58 -8.41 2.85
N GLU A 181 -6.57 -9.29 2.84
CA GLU A 181 -5.16 -8.88 2.86
C GLU A 181 -4.78 -7.95 1.71
N ALA A 182 -5.39 -8.12 0.53
CA ALA A 182 -5.13 -7.27 -0.63
C ALA A 182 -5.59 -5.82 -0.40
N HIS A 183 -6.77 -5.62 0.24
CA HIS A 183 -7.22 -4.29 0.65
C HIS A 183 -6.27 -3.67 1.68
N MET A 184 -5.84 -4.45 2.67
CA MET A 184 -4.90 -3.99 3.70
C MET A 184 -3.56 -3.57 3.08
N VAL A 185 -3.03 -4.35 2.14
CA VAL A 185 -1.81 -4.02 1.41
C VAL A 185 -1.98 -2.73 0.62
N ALA A 186 -3.07 -2.58 -0.14
CA ALA A 186 -3.34 -1.36 -0.90
C ALA A 186 -3.46 -0.13 0.02
N LEU A 187 -4.18 -0.27 1.14
CA LEU A 187 -4.37 0.80 2.13
C LEU A 187 -3.02 1.33 2.66
N CYS A 188 -2.04 0.45 2.89
CA CYS A 188 -0.73 0.81 3.45
C CYS A 188 0.18 1.64 2.51
N ASP A 189 -0.22 1.89 1.27
CA ASP A 189 0.56 2.66 0.29
C ASP A 189 -0.15 3.95 -0.18
N ILE A 190 -1.32 4.28 0.39
CA ILE A 190 -2.16 5.40 -0.10
C ILE A 190 -1.51 6.76 0.13
N ILE A 191 -0.78 6.96 1.22
CA ILE A 191 -0.29 8.28 1.60
C ILE A 191 0.89 8.74 0.74
N PRO A 192 0.97 10.05 0.41
CA PRO A 192 2.18 10.60 -0.18
C PRO A 192 3.35 10.55 0.82
N THR A 193 4.59 10.44 0.32
CA THR A 193 5.75 10.58 1.21
C THR A 193 5.70 11.92 1.96
N PRO A 194 5.90 11.91 3.30
CA PRO A 194 5.89 13.14 4.09
C PRO A 194 6.89 14.19 3.61
N ALA A 195 7.97 13.79 2.94
CA ALA A 195 8.96 14.71 2.40
C ALA A 195 8.40 15.70 1.37
N LEU A 196 7.35 15.34 0.65
CA LEU A 196 6.73 16.25 -0.32
C LEU A 196 6.13 17.50 0.33
N SER A 197 5.75 17.43 1.62
CA SER A 197 5.26 18.60 2.35
C SER A 197 6.33 19.68 2.57
N MET A 198 7.62 19.30 2.61
CA MET A 198 8.74 20.24 2.77
C MET A 198 9.03 21.03 1.49
N LEU A 199 8.64 20.54 0.34
CA LEU A 199 8.82 21.23 -0.93
C LEU A 199 7.83 22.39 -1.08
N LYS A 200 8.23 23.43 -1.84
CA LYS A 200 7.38 24.57 -2.19
C LYS A 200 6.85 24.49 -3.62
N ARG A 201 7.33 23.52 -4.38
CA ARG A 201 6.95 23.30 -5.79
C ARG A 201 6.78 21.80 -6.04
N PRO A 202 5.87 21.39 -6.93
CA PRO A 202 5.74 20.01 -7.33
C PRO A 202 7.04 19.43 -7.85
N ALA A 203 7.38 18.24 -7.37
CA ALA A 203 8.50 17.44 -7.83
C ALA A 203 8.05 15.97 -7.95
N PRO A 204 8.52 15.24 -8.97
CA PRO A 204 8.26 13.81 -9.07
C PRO A 204 8.87 13.07 -7.88
N ALA A 205 8.16 12.05 -7.41
CA ALA A 205 8.63 11.11 -6.40
C ALA A 205 8.28 9.68 -6.83
N SER A 206 9.13 8.74 -6.48
CA SER A 206 8.92 7.32 -6.80
C SER A 206 9.46 6.44 -5.69
N SER A 207 8.67 5.49 -5.22
CA SER A 207 9.16 4.44 -4.34
C SER A 207 10.08 3.50 -5.11
N LEU A 208 11.19 3.11 -4.51
CA LEU A 208 12.14 2.14 -5.04
C LEU A 208 11.92 0.77 -4.41
N THR A 209 11.80 0.74 -3.08
CA THR A 209 11.53 -0.46 -2.31
C THR A 209 10.51 -0.17 -1.23
N TRP A 210 9.74 -1.21 -0.91
CA TRP A 210 8.76 -1.15 0.17
C TRP A 210 8.74 -2.47 0.93
N THR A 211 8.86 -2.40 2.26
CA THR A 211 8.64 -3.53 3.16
C THR A 211 7.41 -3.24 3.99
N LEU A 212 6.45 -4.14 3.97
CA LEU A 212 5.23 -4.11 4.77
C LEU A 212 5.22 -5.31 5.71
N GLU A 213 5.13 -5.07 7.00
CA GLU A 213 5.00 -6.09 8.05
C GLU A 213 3.58 -6.02 8.62
N LEU A 214 2.80 -7.10 8.49
CA LEU A 214 1.48 -7.19 9.11
C LEU A 214 1.62 -7.68 10.55
N LEU A 215 1.28 -6.81 11.49
CA LEU A 215 1.39 -7.06 12.94
C LEU A 215 0.21 -7.90 13.45
N ARG A 216 -0.90 -7.92 12.68
CA ARG A 216 -2.16 -8.59 13.00
C ARG A 216 -2.77 -9.19 11.73
N ASN A 217 -3.70 -10.13 11.93
CA ASN A 217 -4.50 -10.75 10.86
C ASN A 217 -6.02 -10.64 11.09
N ASP A 218 -6.43 -9.97 12.19
CA ASP A 218 -7.84 -9.74 12.56
C ASP A 218 -8.27 -8.28 12.26
N TYR A 219 -8.01 -7.82 11.06
CA TYR A 219 -8.24 -6.44 10.63
C TYR A 219 -9.42 -6.25 9.67
N ASN A 220 -10.15 -7.31 9.33
CA ASN A 220 -11.27 -7.21 8.41
C ASN A 220 -12.41 -6.36 8.99
N GLU A 221 -12.90 -5.41 8.21
CA GLU A 221 -14.09 -4.63 8.56
C GLU A 221 -15.33 -5.48 8.40
N THR A 222 -16.16 -5.47 9.43
CA THR A 222 -17.47 -6.18 9.43
C THR A 222 -18.62 -5.27 9.00
N SER A 223 -18.38 -3.96 8.97
CA SER A 223 -19.35 -2.96 8.51
C SER A 223 -19.43 -2.93 6.98
N ALA A 224 -20.61 -2.67 6.43
CA ALA A 224 -20.78 -2.38 5.01
C ALA A 224 -20.19 -1.02 4.61
N GLU A 225 -20.05 -0.11 5.57
CA GLU A 225 -19.44 1.21 5.35
C GLU A 225 -17.95 1.15 5.68
N PRO A 226 -17.07 1.64 4.77
CA PRO A 226 -15.64 1.68 5.01
C PRO A 226 -15.24 2.55 6.20
N GLY A 227 -14.35 2.07 7.03
CA GLY A 227 -13.82 2.77 8.20
C GLY A 227 -12.60 3.65 7.92
N TRP A 228 -12.25 4.50 8.89
CA TRP A 228 -11.05 5.30 8.86
C TRP A 228 -9.89 4.55 9.53
N TRP A 229 -8.73 4.58 8.86
CA TRP A 229 -7.47 4.05 9.33
C TRP A 229 -6.48 5.19 9.47
N LEU A 230 -5.67 5.22 10.53
CA LEU A 230 -4.66 6.23 10.70
C LEU A 230 -3.30 5.72 10.24
N MET A 231 -2.66 6.42 9.31
CA MET A 231 -1.27 6.22 8.92
C MET A 231 -0.43 7.35 9.53
N ASP A 232 0.42 7.03 10.49
CA ASP A 232 1.40 7.94 11.09
C ASP A 232 2.76 7.66 10.46
N ALA A 233 3.29 8.62 9.69
CA ALA A 233 4.45 8.41 8.83
C ALA A 233 5.48 9.53 8.98
N GLU A 234 6.75 9.15 9.03
CA GLU A 234 7.87 10.09 9.10
C GLU A 234 9.00 9.70 8.13
N VAL A 235 9.73 10.70 7.67
CA VAL A 235 11.00 10.50 6.99
C VAL A 235 12.11 10.52 8.02
N THR A 236 12.76 9.36 8.20
CA THR A 236 13.86 9.23 9.16
C THR A 236 15.12 9.95 8.68
N ARG A 237 15.41 9.88 7.37
CA ARG A 237 16.56 10.55 6.75
C ARG A 237 16.32 10.72 5.24
N GLY A 238 16.84 11.83 4.70
CA GLY A 238 16.85 12.10 3.27
C GLY A 238 18.04 12.95 2.87
N GLU A 239 18.75 12.53 1.82
CA GLU A 239 19.89 13.25 1.23
C GLU A 239 20.13 12.75 -0.20
N GLY A 240 20.61 13.62 -1.10
CA GLY A 240 20.94 13.26 -2.49
C GLY A 240 19.74 12.73 -3.30
N GLY A 241 18.52 13.16 -2.93
CA GLY A 241 17.30 12.72 -3.60
C GLY A 241 16.75 11.36 -3.11
N TYR A 242 17.37 10.69 -2.16
CA TYR A 242 16.91 9.43 -1.56
C TYR A 242 16.44 9.63 -0.14
N LEU A 243 15.29 9.04 0.17
CA LEU A 243 14.62 9.17 1.46
C LEU A 243 14.33 7.80 2.04
N SER A 244 14.51 7.65 3.35
CA SER A 244 14.03 6.51 4.13
C SER A 244 12.87 6.96 5.00
N GLN A 245 11.72 6.34 4.82
CA GLN A 245 10.52 6.63 5.62
C GLN A 245 9.98 5.39 6.31
N THR A 246 9.34 5.61 7.44
CA THR A 246 8.58 4.61 8.18
C THR A 246 7.16 5.11 8.40
N ALA A 247 6.21 4.19 8.45
CA ALA A 247 4.84 4.48 8.81
C ALA A 247 4.25 3.35 9.64
N LEU A 248 3.37 3.68 10.58
CA LEU A 248 2.60 2.74 11.36
C LEU A 248 1.12 2.96 11.07
N LEU A 249 0.44 1.89 10.69
CA LEU A 249 -0.99 1.89 10.43
C LEU A 249 -1.76 1.44 11.68
N TRP A 250 -2.80 2.19 12.01
CA TRP A 250 -3.68 1.96 13.14
C TRP A 250 -5.13 1.77 12.69
N ASP A 251 -5.83 0.84 13.33
CA ASP A 251 -7.26 0.67 13.11
C ASP A 251 -8.12 1.68 13.92
N ALA A 252 -9.43 1.62 13.72
CA ALA A 252 -10.39 2.47 14.43
C ALA A 252 -10.41 2.25 15.96
N GLN A 253 -9.91 1.10 16.44
CA GLN A 253 -9.74 0.79 17.85
C GLN A 253 -8.37 1.20 18.39
N ARG A 254 -7.59 1.95 17.62
CA ARG A 254 -6.24 2.41 17.96
C ARG A 254 -5.24 1.28 18.19
N ARG A 255 -5.44 0.15 17.51
CA ARG A 255 -4.54 -1.00 17.57
C ARG A 255 -3.56 -0.91 16.40
N PRO A 256 -2.26 -1.19 16.60
CA PRO A 256 -1.29 -1.21 15.50
C PRO A 256 -1.56 -2.41 14.59
N VAL A 257 -1.61 -2.18 13.28
CA VAL A 257 -1.99 -3.19 12.30
C VAL A 257 -0.85 -3.54 11.36
N ALA A 258 -0.11 -2.53 10.89
CA ALA A 258 0.97 -2.75 9.95
C ALA A 258 2.10 -1.75 10.15
N LEU A 259 3.34 -2.20 10.00
CA LEU A 259 4.53 -1.38 9.91
C LEU A 259 5.00 -1.34 8.46
N SER A 260 5.18 -0.13 7.93
CA SER A 260 5.58 0.14 6.56
C SER A 260 6.92 0.86 6.52
N ARG A 261 7.84 0.41 5.65
CA ARG A 261 9.11 1.08 5.38
C ARG A 261 9.32 1.22 3.89
N GLN A 262 9.65 2.44 3.45
CA GLN A 262 9.91 2.69 2.03
C GLN A 262 11.23 3.45 1.85
N THR A 263 11.95 3.10 0.78
CA THR A 263 12.95 3.96 0.18
C THR A 263 12.30 4.67 -1.00
N VAL A 264 12.29 6.00 -0.95
CA VAL A 264 11.66 6.87 -1.95
C VAL A 264 12.72 7.76 -2.58
N THR A 265 12.65 7.98 -3.88
CA THR A 265 13.44 9.02 -4.55
C THR A 265 12.55 10.22 -4.86
N VAL A 266 13.10 11.42 -4.67
CA VAL A 266 12.46 12.70 -4.99
C VAL A 266 13.37 13.48 -5.91
N PHE A 267 12.81 13.95 -7.03
CA PHE A 267 13.53 14.68 -8.07
C PHE A 267 13.30 16.19 -7.90
N ALA A 268 13.76 16.75 -6.76
CA ALA A 268 13.61 18.16 -6.39
C ALA A 268 14.88 18.96 -6.63
#